data_063f876faebea55fe7f8fa0cb04c3e9e
#
_entry.id   063f876faebea55fe7f8fa0cb04c3e9e
#
_cell.length_a   1.000
_cell.length_b   1.000
_cell.length_c   1.000
_cell.angle_alpha   90.00
_cell.angle_beta   90.00
_cell.angle_gamma   90.00
#
_symmetry.space_group_name_H-M   'P 1'
#
loop_
_entity.id
_entity.type
_entity.pdbx_description
1 polymer ?
#
loop_
_entity_poly.entity_id
_entity_poly.type
_entity_poly.pdbx_seq_one_letter_code
_entity_poly.pdbx_strand_id
1 'polypeptide(L)'
;MLLEANNGLRILLDMGPGVLEKLRRIGVDPGSISIILITHLHLDHVSDLLPFIKLKALSGRRLFRVFGPRGIGEMLDLLVSDRRLFGYLSDLGCRDIVEIHEVWDDVLELEPGTILRSKPVEHFNGVAYRIDLPSTSITYSGDTAPDPRLIELARGTSILIHECSFPADRLKGKHTSAEDLMRIASEVGPRILVLTHIYPEMEERLQEYLERFGKKLGMVVYAPRDLDTIEV
;
A
#
# COMPACT_ATOMS: atom_id res chain seq x y z
N MET A 1 5.21 0.18 -1.75
CA MET A 1 5.85 -1.18 -1.69
C MET A 1 5.52 -1.94 -2.97
N LEU A 2 6.41 -2.80 -3.50
CA LEU A 2 6.12 -3.62 -4.69
C LEU A 2 5.82 -5.06 -4.26
N LEU A 3 4.71 -5.61 -4.74
CA LEU A 3 4.41 -7.03 -4.70
C LEU A 3 4.64 -7.62 -6.08
N GLU A 4 5.36 -8.73 -6.13
CA GLU A 4 5.59 -9.49 -7.36
C GLU A 4 5.16 -10.94 -7.15
N ALA A 5 4.17 -11.38 -7.89
CA ALA A 5 3.67 -12.75 -7.83
C ALA A 5 4.38 -13.65 -8.85
N ASN A 6 4.41 -14.96 -8.60
CA ASN A 6 5.09 -15.95 -9.45
C ASN A 6 4.59 -15.98 -10.91
N ASN A 7 3.38 -15.50 -11.18
CA ASN A 7 2.82 -15.37 -12.53
C ASN A 7 3.25 -14.07 -13.25
N GLY A 8 4.14 -13.27 -12.64
CA GLY A 8 4.62 -11.99 -13.17
C GLY A 8 3.69 -10.80 -12.91
N LEU A 9 2.61 -10.96 -12.16
CA LEU A 9 1.75 -9.85 -11.74
C LEU A 9 2.52 -8.94 -10.78
N ARG A 10 2.55 -7.65 -11.08
CA ARG A 10 3.19 -6.60 -10.27
C ARG A 10 2.16 -5.60 -9.79
N ILE A 11 2.07 -5.47 -8.48
CA ILE A 11 1.15 -4.54 -7.81
C ILE A 11 1.98 -3.59 -6.94
N LEU A 12 1.79 -2.29 -7.12
CA LEU A 12 2.33 -1.29 -6.19
C LEU A 12 1.30 -0.97 -5.10
N LEU A 13 1.76 -0.99 -3.86
CA LEU A 13 1.03 -0.51 -2.69
C LEU A 13 1.58 0.87 -2.34
N ASP A 14 0.75 1.87 -2.54
CA ASP A 14 1.05 3.30 -2.46
C ASP A 14 2.19 3.78 -3.39
N MET A 15 2.19 5.06 -3.67
CA MET A 15 3.12 5.75 -4.57
C MET A 15 3.72 7.00 -3.91
N GLY A 16 4.25 6.82 -2.71
CA GLY A 16 4.94 7.88 -1.97
C GLY A 16 6.27 8.31 -2.60
N PRO A 17 6.98 9.28 -1.99
CA PRO A 17 8.15 9.91 -2.58
C PRO A 17 9.31 8.92 -2.77
N GLY A 18 9.93 8.98 -3.95
CA GLY A 18 11.10 8.18 -4.30
C GLY A 18 10.77 6.76 -4.76
N VAL A 19 9.50 6.37 -4.94
CA VAL A 19 9.12 5.05 -5.44
C VAL A 19 9.68 4.82 -6.84
N LEU A 20 9.61 5.81 -7.75
CA LEU A 20 10.17 5.69 -9.09
C LEU A 20 11.67 5.45 -9.09
N GLU A 21 12.41 6.16 -8.26
CA GLU A 21 13.86 5.98 -8.14
C GLU A 21 14.20 4.61 -7.54
N LYS A 22 13.43 4.14 -6.56
CA LYS A 22 13.62 2.83 -5.95
C LYS A 22 13.35 1.71 -6.95
N LEU A 23 12.29 1.80 -7.77
CA LEU A 23 12.03 0.85 -8.86
C LEU A 23 13.19 0.80 -9.84
N ARG A 24 13.73 1.96 -10.25
CA ARG A 24 14.90 2.02 -11.12
C ARG A 24 16.13 1.34 -10.52
N ARG A 25 16.38 1.54 -9.21
CA ARG A 25 17.52 0.92 -8.50
C ARG A 25 17.46 -0.60 -8.46
N ILE A 26 16.28 -1.17 -8.31
CA ILE A 26 16.09 -2.63 -8.32
C ILE A 26 15.89 -3.20 -9.73
N GLY A 27 16.04 -2.38 -10.79
CA GLY A 27 15.93 -2.82 -12.18
C GLY A 27 14.51 -3.15 -12.64
N VAL A 28 13.47 -2.71 -11.92
CA VAL A 28 12.08 -2.90 -12.31
C VAL A 28 11.66 -1.81 -13.28
N ASP A 29 11.26 -2.21 -14.49
CA ASP A 29 10.65 -1.30 -15.46
C ASP A 29 9.29 -0.82 -14.95
N PRO A 30 9.08 0.47 -14.70
CA PRO A 30 7.77 1.00 -14.32
C PRO A 30 6.67 0.67 -15.34
N GLY A 31 7.05 0.48 -16.62
CA GLY A 31 6.13 0.03 -17.68
C GLY A 31 5.51 -1.34 -17.42
N SER A 32 6.16 -2.20 -16.65
CA SER A 32 5.67 -3.55 -16.30
C SER A 32 4.61 -3.56 -15.20
N ILE A 33 4.42 -2.44 -14.50
CA ILE A 33 3.44 -2.33 -13.41
C ILE A 33 2.07 -2.05 -14.01
N SER A 34 1.10 -2.90 -13.72
CA SER A 34 -0.26 -2.82 -14.25
C SER A 34 -1.31 -2.42 -13.22
N ILE A 35 -0.99 -2.52 -11.93
CA ILE A 35 -1.92 -2.25 -10.83
C ILE A 35 -1.24 -1.42 -9.76
N ILE A 36 -1.93 -0.38 -9.29
CA ILE A 36 -1.53 0.44 -8.16
C ILE A 36 -2.71 0.49 -7.19
N LEU A 37 -2.45 0.22 -5.91
CA LEU A 37 -3.41 0.34 -4.82
C LEU A 37 -2.99 1.53 -3.94
N ILE A 38 -3.83 2.55 -3.87
CA ILE A 38 -3.61 3.75 -3.05
C ILE A 38 -4.50 3.65 -1.82
N THR A 39 -3.91 3.71 -0.64
CA THR A 39 -4.65 3.58 0.62
C THR A 39 -5.38 4.86 1.01
N HIS A 40 -4.76 6.01 0.84
CA HIS A 40 -5.32 7.33 1.09
C HIS A 40 -4.54 8.43 0.34
N LEU A 41 -5.03 9.68 0.40
CA LEU A 41 -4.52 10.76 -0.46
C LEU A 41 -3.51 11.70 0.24
N HIS A 42 -2.84 11.28 1.32
CA HIS A 42 -1.72 12.05 1.85
C HIS A 42 -0.52 12.00 0.88
N LEU A 43 0.26 13.07 0.85
CA LEU A 43 1.34 13.24 -0.13
C LEU A 43 2.41 12.14 -0.07
N ASP A 44 2.70 11.66 1.11
CA ASP A 44 3.65 10.55 1.33
C ASP A 44 3.14 9.19 0.81
N HIS A 45 1.89 9.12 0.34
CA HIS A 45 1.30 7.95 -0.30
C HIS A 45 1.01 8.13 -1.80
N VAL A 46 0.97 9.36 -2.32
CA VAL A 46 0.57 9.63 -3.71
C VAL A 46 1.54 10.48 -4.53
N SER A 47 2.59 11.06 -3.92
CA SER A 47 3.42 12.08 -4.59
C SER A 47 4.12 11.59 -5.87
N ASP A 48 4.50 10.32 -5.97
CA ASP A 48 5.11 9.77 -7.18
C ASP A 48 4.08 9.26 -8.23
N LEU A 49 2.77 9.28 -7.92
CA LEU A 49 1.74 8.80 -8.84
C LEU A 49 1.69 9.65 -10.12
N LEU A 50 1.74 10.97 -10.00
CA LEU A 50 1.71 11.86 -11.16
C LEU A 50 2.96 11.73 -12.06
N PRO A 51 4.20 11.74 -11.55
CA PRO A 51 5.39 11.40 -12.32
C PRO A 51 5.33 10.02 -12.96
N PHE A 52 4.76 9.02 -12.27
CA PHE A 52 4.59 7.68 -12.81
C PHE A 52 3.65 7.66 -14.03
N ILE A 53 2.49 8.31 -13.95
CA ILE A 53 1.53 8.43 -15.06
C ILE A 53 2.22 9.07 -16.27
N LYS A 54 2.95 10.16 -16.06
CA LYS A 54 3.73 10.81 -17.12
C LYS A 54 4.74 9.84 -17.76
N LEU A 55 5.50 9.12 -16.94
CA LEU A 55 6.50 8.15 -17.41
C LEU A 55 5.84 7.06 -18.26
N LYS A 56 4.72 6.50 -17.81
CA LYS A 56 3.94 5.50 -18.56
C LYS A 56 3.47 6.05 -19.91
N ALA A 57 2.95 7.27 -19.95
CA ALA A 57 2.52 7.92 -21.18
C ALA A 57 3.68 8.09 -22.19
N LEU A 58 4.86 8.47 -21.72
CA LEU A 58 6.06 8.63 -22.55
C LEU A 58 6.64 7.28 -23.01
N SER A 59 6.46 6.21 -22.23
CA SER A 59 7.01 4.88 -22.52
C SER A 59 6.14 4.01 -23.44
N GLY A 60 5.14 4.55 -24.10
CA GLY A 60 4.32 3.84 -25.08
C GLY A 60 2.86 3.58 -24.66
N ARG A 61 2.31 4.39 -23.78
CA ARG A 61 0.87 4.43 -23.42
C ARG A 61 0.29 3.08 -23.02
N ARG A 62 0.94 2.35 -22.11
CA ARG A 62 0.38 1.12 -21.58
C ARG A 62 -0.67 1.42 -20.53
N LEU A 63 -1.90 0.95 -20.76
CA LEU A 63 -3.01 1.05 -19.81
C LEU A 63 -2.63 0.39 -18.48
N PHE A 64 -3.01 1.01 -17.37
CA PHE A 64 -2.87 0.45 -16.03
C PHE A 64 -4.04 0.88 -15.14
N ARG A 65 -4.26 0.13 -14.07
CA ARG A 65 -5.38 0.36 -13.15
C ARG A 65 -4.89 0.97 -11.85
N VAL A 66 -5.62 1.96 -11.36
CA VAL A 66 -5.43 2.57 -10.04
C VAL A 66 -6.69 2.32 -9.22
N PHE A 67 -6.54 1.62 -8.13
CA PHE A 67 -7.57 1.46 -7.12
C PHE A 67 -7.23 2.38 -5.95
N GLY A 68 -8.21 3.11 -5.45
CA GLY A 68 -7.98 4.04 -4.36
C GLY A 68 -9.25 4.50 -3.67
N PRO A 69 -9.13 5.30 -2.61
CA PRO A 69 -10.27 5.80 -1.86
C PRO A 69 -11.09 6.78 -2.69
N ARG A 70 -12.27 7.11 -2.20
CA ARG A 70 -13.11 8.16 -2.79
C ARG A 70 -12.34 9.47 -2.96
N GLY A 71 -12.51 10.12 -4.11
CA GLY A 71 -11.82 11.36 -4.48
C GLY A 71 -10.52 11.17 -5.25
N ILE A 72 -10.01 9.93 -5.41
CA ILE A 72 -8.81 9.69 -6.24
C ILE A 72 -9.06 10.01 -7.71
N GLY A 73 -10.28 9.76 -8.20
CA GLY A 73 -10.69 10.10 -9.56
C GLY A 73 -10.67 11.61 -9.78
N GLU A 74 -11.29 12.38 -8.87
CA GLU A 74 -11.30 13.84 -8.92
C GLU A 74 -9.88 14.42 -8.83
N MET A 75 -9.05 13.91 -7.92
CA MET A 75 -7.65 14.32 -7.79
C MET A 75 -6.88 14.13 -9.11
N LEU A 76 -7.00 12.95 -9.73
CA LEU A 76 -6.30 12.67 -10.97
C LEU A 76 -6.84 13.48 -12.14
N ASP A 77 -8.16 13.65 -12.27
CA ASP A 77 -8.75 14.49 -13.31
C ASP A 77 -8.30 15.94 -13.17
N LEU A 78 -8.21 16.47 -11.95
CA LEU A 78 -7.67 17.80 -11.69
C LEU A 78 -6.19 17.92 -12.08
N LEU A 79 -5.37 16.90 -11.80
CA LEU A 79 -3.93 16.97 -12.04
C LEU A 79 -3.52 16.66 -13.49
N VAL A 80 -4.20 15.73 -14.16
CA VAL A 80 -3.78 15.25 -15.50
C VAL A 80 -4.67 15.72 -16.64
N SER A 81 -5.89 16.20 -16.39
CA SER A 81 -6.84 16.64 -17.41
C SER A 81 -7.04 18.15 -17.39
N ASP A 82 -6.93 18.81 -16.24
CA ASP A 82 -7.12 20.24 -16.12
C ASP A 82 -5.94 21.02 -16.72
N ARG A 83 -6.20 21.71 -17.83
CA ARG A 83 -5.18 22.46 -18.58
C ARG A 83 -4.62 23.67 -17.83
N ARG A 84 -5.27 24.13 -16.76
CA ARG A 84 -4.82 25.28 -15.96
C ARG A 84 -3.58 24.96 -15.11
N LEU A 85 -3.37 23.68 -14.72
CA LEU A 85 -2.23 23.24 -13.90
C LEU A 85 -1.12 22.66 -14.76
N PHE A 86 -1.32 21.44 -15.23
CA PHE A 86 -0.31 20.67 -15.97
C PHE A 86 -0.81 20.34 -17.38
N GLY A 87 -1.26 21.36 -18.17
CA GLY A 87 -1.89 21.18 -19.47
C GLY A 87 -1.12 20.26 -20.43
N TYR A 88 0.20 20.22 -20.34
CA TYR A 88 1.02 19.31 -21.14
C TYR A 88 0.78 17.81 -20.83
N LEU A 89 0.32 17.45 -19.62
CA LEU A 89 -0.05 16.05 -19.30
C LEU A 89 -1.32 15.64 -20.06
N SER A 90 -2.26 16.57 -20.21
CA SER A 90 -3.43 16.37 -21.06
C SER A 90 -3.00 16.17 -22.52
N ASP A 91 -2.08 16.98 -23.04
CA ASP A 91 -1.57 16.85 -24.42
C ASP A 91 -0.82 15.53 -24.64
N LEU A 92 -0.17 15.00 -23.60
CA LEU A 92 0.46 13.66 -23.61
C LEU A 92 -0.54 12.51 -23.53
N GLY A 93 -1.84 12.78 -23.32
CA GLY A 93 -2.87 11.75 -23.14
C GLY A 93 -2.68 10.94 -21.85
N CYS A 94 -2.19 11.58 -20.80
CA CYS A 94 -1.94 10.91 -19.52
C CYS A 94 -3.20 10.33 -18.88
N ARG A 95 -4.36 10.95 -19.10
CA ARG A 95 -5.64 10.46 -18.56
C ARG A 95 -6.11 9.19 -19.26
N ASP A 96 -5.82 9.03 -20.55
CA ASP A 96 -6.31 7.94 -21.39
C ASP A 96 -5.67 6.57 -21.05
N ILE A 97 -4.58 6.57 -20.31
CA ILE A 97 -3.85 5.36 -19.93
C ILE A 97 -4.11 4.90 -18.50
N VAL A 98 -4.94 5.63 -17.74
CA VAL A 98 -5.26 5.32 -16.34
C VAL A 98 -6.72 4.93 -16.22
N GLU A 99 -6.98 3.70 -15.84
CA GLU A 99 -8.29 3.23 -15.42
C GLU A 99 -8.40 3.36 -13.91
N ILE A 100 -9.36 4.18 -13.44
CA ILE A 100 -9.51 4.52 -12.02
C ILE A 100 -10.70 3.78 -11.45
N HIS A 101 -10.48 3.13 -10.31
CA HIS A 101 -11.50 2.45 -9.52
C HIS A 101 -11.50 3.02 -8.10
N GLU A 102 -12.55 3.77 -7.76
CA GLU A 102 -12.78 4.15 -6.37
C GLU A 102 -13.36 2.96 -5.61
N VAL A 103 -12.72 2.62 -4.49
CA VAL A 103 -13.10 1.46 -3.66
C VAL A 103 -13.32 1.89 -2.22
N TRP A 104 -14.18 1.12 -1.51
CA TRP A 104 -14.50 1.40 -0.11
C TRP A 104 -14.69 0.12 0.70
N ASP A 105 -15.70 -0.69 0.38
CA ASP A 105 -15.97 -2.02 0.96
C ASP A 105 -16.33 -2.95 -0.20
N ASP A 106 -15.32 -3.30 -0.98
CA ASP A 106 -15.49 -3.97 -2.27
C ASP A 106 -14.76 -5.30 -2.32
N VAL A 107 -15.23 -6.18 -3.21
CA VAL A 107 -14.59 -7.44 -3.58
C VAL A 107 -14.52 -7.49 -5.10
N LEU A 108 -13.31 -7.49 -5.66
CA LEU A 108 -13.06 -7.39 -7.09
C LEU A 108 -12.06 -8.47 -7.52
N GLU A 109 -12.22 -9.02 -8.70
CA GLU A 109 -11.19 -9.86 -9.32
C GLU A 109 -10.23 -8.98 -10.13
N LEU A 110 -8.95 -8.97 -9.74
CA LEU A 110 -7.91 -8.22 -10.44
C LEU A 110 -7.42 -8.95 -11.69
N GLU A 111 -7.12 -10.21 -11.54
CA GLU A 111 -6.70 -11.15 -12.58
C GLU A 111 -7.27 -12.52 -12.22
N PRO A 112 -7.37 -13.50 -13.16
CA PRO A 112 -7.90 -14.81 -12.85
C PRO A 112 -7.24 -15.44 -11.61
N GLY A 113 -8.05 -15.68 -10.57
CA GLY A 113 -7.59 -16.23 -9.30
C GLY A 113 -6.91 -15.24 -8.36
N THR A 114 -6.91 -13.94 -8.66
CA THR A 114 -6.41 -12.88 -7.77
C THR A 114 -7.55 -11.95 -7.35
N ILE A 115 -7.94 -12.02 -6.08
CA ILE A 115 -9.06 -11.24 -5.54
C ILE A 115 -8.54 -10.10 -4.69
N LEU A 116 -8.99 -8.89 -4.98
CA LEU A 116 -8.81 -7.71 -4.15
C LEU A 116 -10.04 -7.54 -3.25
N ARG A 117 -9.80 -7.34 -1.97
CA ARG A 117 -10.82 -6.87 -1.01
C ARG A 117 -10.36 -5.56 -0.43
N SER A 118 -11.28 -4.63 -0.29
CA SER A 118 -11.02 -3.34 0.38
C SER A 118 -11.96 -3.17 1.56
N LYS A 119 -11.49 -2.45 2.58
CA LYS A 119 -12.33 -1.99 3.70
C LYS A 119 -11.88 -0.60 4.13
N PRO A 120 -12.84 0.28 4.47
CA PRO A 120 -12.50 1.56 5.10
C PRO A 120 -11.80 1.33 6.43
N VAL A 121 -10.87 2.22 6.76
CA VAL A 121 -10.15 2.20 8.04
C VAL A 121 -10.23 3.54 8.74
N GLU A 122 -9.88 3.56 10.03
CA GLU A 122 -9.90 4.77 10.87
C GLU A 122 -8.68 5.66 10.56
N HIS A 123 -8.71 6.27 9.39
CA HIS A 123 -7.79 7.27 8.93
C HIS A 123 -8.49 8.16 7.90
N PHE A 124 -7.93 9.33 7.60
CA PHE A 124 -8.50 10.29 6.67
C PHE A 124 -8.87 9.65 5.31
N ASN A 125 -10.16 9.33 5.13
CA ASN A 125 -10.69 8.68 3.92
C ASN A 125 -9.86 7.45 3.49
N GLY A 126 -9.33 6.69 4.45
CA GLY A 126 -8.42 5.58 4.20
C GLY A 126 -9.12 4.27 3.88
N VAL A 127 -8.47 3.44 3.07
CA VAL A 127 -8.86 2.06 2.79
C VAL A 127 -7.68 1.12 3.00
N ALA A 128 -7.93 -0.01 3.63
CA ALA A 128 -7.01 -1.14 3.68
C ALA A 128 -7.33 -2.12 2.55
N TYR A 129 -6.34 -2.89 2.15
CA TYR A 129 -6.45 -3.86 1.09
C TYR A 129 -6.08 -5.26 1.54
N ARG A 130 -6.82 -6.26 1.06
CA ARG A 130 -6.42 -7.65 1.09
C ARG A 130 -6.36 -8.19 -0.32
N ILE A 131 -5.27 -8.86 -0.65
CA ILE A 131 -5.01 -9.50 -1.93
C ILE A 131 -4.94 -10.99 -1.66
N ASP A 132 -5.94 -11.73 -2.14
CA ASP A 132 -5.95 -13.19 -2.10
C ASP A 132 -5.37 -13.70 -3.42
N LEU A 133 -4.22 -14.36 -3.37
CA LEU A 133 -3.54 -15.05 -4.46
C LEU A 133 -3.78 -16.56 -4.35
N PRO A 134 -3.55 -17.37 -5.39
CA PRO A 134 -3.82 -18.81 -5.34
C PRO A 134 -3.12 -19.56 -4.20
N SER A 135 -1.95 -19.13 -3.76
CA SER A 135 -1.14 -19.81 -2.73
C SER A 135 -0.95 -19.01 -1.44
N THR A 136 -1.30 -17.73 -1.42
CA THR A 136 -1.06 -16.85 -0.26
C THR A 136 -2.05 -15.70 -0.24
N SER A 137 -2.14 -15.05 0.90
CA SER A 137 -2.94 -13.82 1.04
C SER A 137 -2.15 -12.76 1.80
N ILE A 138 -2.29 -11.52 1.36
CA ILE A 138 -1.58 -10.37 1.87
C ILE A 138 -2.61 -9.31 2.26
N THR A 139 -2.53 -8.82 3.50
CA THR A 139 -3.31 -7.64 3.91
C THR A 139 -2.37 -6.47 4.16
N TYR A 140 -2.71 -5.32 3.60
CA TYR A 140 -1.99 -4.06 3.77
C TYR A 140 -2.91 -3.04 4.46
N SER A 141 -2.48 -2.55 5.61
CA SER A 141 -3.29 -1.64 6.44
C SER A 141 -3.42 -0.23 5.83
N GLY A 142 -2.39 0.25 5.10
CA GLY A 142 -2.16 1.68 4.98
C GLY A 142 -1.99 2.30 6.37
N ASP A 143 -2.22 3.61 6.46
CA ASP A 143 -2.26 4.29 7.75
C ASP A 143 -3.62 4.13 8.40
N THR A 144 -3.64 3.78 9.68
CA THR A 144 -4.89 3.58 10.44
C THR A 144 -4.66 3.62 11.94
N ALA A 145 -5.60 4.16 12.69
CA ALA A 145 -5.75 3.80 14.09
C ALA A 145 -6.17 2.32 14.22
N PRO A 146 -6.08 1.71 15.42
CA PRO A 146 -6.62 0.39 15.65
C PRO A 146 -8.09 0.30 15.22
N ASP A 147 -8.38 -0.58 14.25
CA ASP A 147 -9.70 -0.64 13.59
C ASP A 147 -10.21 -2.10 13.51
N PRO A 148 -11.38 -2.40 14.05
CA PRO A 148 -11.98 -3.74 13.96
C PRO A 148 -12.28 -4.17 12.52
N ARG A 149 -12.53 -3.23 11.60
CA ARG A 149 -12.77 -3.51 10.17
C ARG A 149 -11.51 -4.06 9.51
N LEU A 150 -10.33 -3.52 9.88
CA LEU A 150 -9.05 -4.06 9.42
C LEU A 150 -8.81 -5.47 9.97
N ILE A 151 -9.09 -5.70 11.24
CA ILE A 151 -8.96 -7.04 11.86
C ILE A 151 -9.85 -8.04 11.13
N GLU A 152 -11.09 -7.66 10.82
CA GLU A 152 -12.01 -8.49 10.03
C GLU A 152 -11.44 -8.81 8.64
N LEU A 153 -10.94 -7.80 7.92
CA LEU A 153 -10.33 -7.96 6.59
C LEU A 153 -9.12 -8.88 6.63
N ALA A 154 -8.30 -8.75 7.68
CA ALA A 154 -7.05 -9.49 7.82
C ALA A 154 -7.22 -10.92 8.34
N ARG A 155 -8.40 -11.35 8.79
CA ARG A 155 -8.60 -12.71 9.30
C ARG A 155 -8.17 -13.78 8.31
N GLY A 156 -7.28 -14.68 8.76
CA GLY A 156 -6.73 -15.75 7.93
C GLY A 156 -5.78 -15.28 6.82
N THR A 157 -5.30 -14.02 6.87
CA THR A 157 -4.23 -13.58 5.98
C THR A 157 -2.93 -14.31 6.30
N SER A 158 -2.16 -14.64 5.27
CA SER A 158 -0.83 -15.24 5.46
C SER A 158 0.20 -14.20 5.87
N ILE A 159 0.10 -13.01 5.29
CA ILE A 159 1.02 -11.90 5.49
C ILE A 159 0.22 -10.65 5.86
N LEU A 160 0.56 -10.06 6.99
CA LEU A 160 0.03 -8.77 7.41
C LEU A 160 1.12 -7.71 7.27
N ILE A 161 0.94 -6.76 6.38
CA ILE A 161 1.75 -5.54 6.26
C ILE A 161 1.00 -4.44 6.97
N HIS A 162 1.56 -3.93 8.05
CA HIS A 162 0.84 -2.99 8.91
C HIS A 162 1.74 -1.84 9.37
N GLU A 163 1.16 -0.65 9.45
CA GLU A 163 1.84 0.46 10.07
C GLU A 163 2.23 0.15 11.52
N CYS A 164 3.38 0.68 11.95
CA CYS A 164 3.87 0.61 13.32
C CYS A 164 4.55 1.94 13.65
N SER A 165 3.73 3.00 13.72
CA SER A 165 4.23 4.36 13.66
C SER A 165 4.99 4.79 14.91
N PHE A 166 4.52 4.41 16.10
CA PHE A 166 5.09 4.84 17.38
C PHE A 166 5.23 3.71 18.39
N PRO A 167 6.19 3.82 19.33
CA PRO A 167 6.36 2.79 20.37
C PRO A 167 5.17 2.72 21.34
N ALA A 168 4.51 3.82 21.61
CA ALA A 168 3.39 3.92 22.52
C ALA A 168 2.26 4.78 21.91
N ASP A 169 1.13 4.87 22.59
CA ASP A 169 -0.10 5.56 22.15
C ASP A 169 0.09 7.09 22.06
N ARG A 170 0.94 7.54 21.16
CA ARG A 170 1.30 8.96 20.98
C ARG A 170 0.30 9.72 20.10
N LEU A 171 -0.18 9.10 19.03
CA LEU A 171 -1.16 9.69 18.11
C LEU A 171 -2.46 8.89 18.13
N LYS A 172 -3.02 8.73 19.32
CA LYS A 172 -4.27 8.01 19.53
C LYS A 172 -5.37 8.47 18.58
N GLY A 173 -6.02 7.50 17.94
CA GLY A 173 -7.09 7.75 16.99
C GLY A 173 -6.63 8.19 15.60
N LYS A 174 -5.32 8.17 15.29
CA LYS A 174 -4.76 8.50 13.97
C LYS A 174 -3.86 7.42 13.40
N HIS A 175 -3.04 6.81 14.24
CA HIS A 175 -2.07 5.78 13.86
C HIS A 175 -2.06 4.64 14.87
N THR A 176 -1.46 3.52 14.48
CA THR A 176 -1.30 2.34 15.31
C THR A 176 0.05 2.34 16.00
N SER A 177 0.06 2.21 17.33
CA SER A 177 1.27 2.01 18.11
C SER A 177 1.78 0.57 18.05
N ALA A 178 3.05 0.35 18.44
CA ALA A 178 3.60 -1.00 18.54
C ALA A 178 2.82 -1.88 19.54
N GLU A 179 2.35 -1.32 20.64
CA GLU A 179 1.51 -2.03 21.61
C GLU A 179 0.14 -2.42 21.02
N ASP A 180 -0.49 -1.53 20.26
CA ASP A 180 -1.74 -1.81 19.57
C ASP A 180 -1.55 -2.86 18.49
N LEU A 181 -0.47 -2.75 17.69
CA LEU A 181 -0.16 -3.72 16.66
C LEU A 181 0.10 -5.12 17.23
N MET A 182 0.74 -5.23 18.39
CA MET A 182 0.88 -6.53 19.06
C MET A 182 -0.47 -7.19 19.37
N ARG A 183 -1.48 -6.38 19.76
CA ARG A 183 -2.84 -6.91 20.01
C ARG A 183 -3.49 -7.33 18.71
N ILE A 184 -3.45 -6.48 17.69
CA ILE A 184 -4.00 -6.76 16.35
C ILE A 184 -3.38 -8.03 15.77
N ALA A 185 -2.05 -8.12 15.75
CA ALA A 185 -1.34 -9.27 15.20
C ALA A 185 -1.63 -10.57 15.96
N SER A 186 -1.80 -10.49 17.30
CA SER A 186 -2.21 -11.64 18.12
C SER A 186 -3.62 -12.12 17.77
N GLU A 187 -4.55 -11.21 17.44
CA GLU A 187 -5.92 -11.55 17.05
C GLU A 187 -6.03 -12.09 15.63
N VAL A 188 -5.28 -11.49 14.69
CA VAL A 188 -5.25 -11.87 13.27
C VAL A 188 -4.49 -13.19 13.07
N GLY A 189 -3.36 -13.39 13.77
CA GLY A 189 -2.52 -14.59 13.70
C GLY A 189 -1.88 -14.82 12.32
N PRO A 190 -1.28 -13.81 11.66
CA PRO A 190 -0.62 -14.02 10.37
C PRO A 190 0.64 -14.87 10.55
N ARG A 191 1.07 -15.56 9.49
CA ARG A 191 2.37 -16.26 9.52
C ARG A 191 3.54 -15.27 9.54
N ILE A 192 3.37 -14.15 8.82
CA ILE A 192 4.38 -13.11 8.65
C ILE A 192 3.74 -11.75 8.95
N LEU A 193 4.38 -10.98 9.81
CA LEU A 193 4.07 -9.59 10.09
C LEU A 193 5.18 -8.70 9.51
N VAL A 194 4.82 -7.75 8.65
CA VAL A 194 5.74 -6.76 8.08
C VAL A 194 5.39 -5.38 8.63
N LEU A 195 6.34 -4.75 9.30
CA LEU A 195 6.19 -3.42 9.86
C LEU A 195 6.49 -2.36 8.80
N THR A 196 5.65 -1.35 8.71
CA THR A 196 5.83 -0.20 7.81
C THR A 196 5.46 1.10 8.49
N HIS A 197 5.62 2.24 7.82
CA HIS A 197 5.29 3.57 8.32
C HIS A 197 5.91 3.86 9.71
N ILE A 198 7.22 3.59 9.82
CA ILE A 198 7.97 3.69 11.07
C ILE A 198 8.49 5.12 11.21
N TYR A 199 8.06 5.81 12.26
CA TYR A 199 8.56 7.15 12.62
C TYR A 199 9.90 7.07 13.36
N PRO A 200 10.70 8.17 13.41
CA PRO A 200 12.02 8.15 14.04
C PRO A 200 12.02 7.63 15.48
N GLU A 201 11.01 7.97 16.26
CA GLU A 201 10.91 7.51 17.66
C GLU A 201 10.67 6.00 17.78
N MET A 202 10.00 5.41 16.78
CA MET A 202 9.85 3.96 16.69
C MET A 202 11.13 3.31 16.16
N GLU A 203 11.82 3.95 15.21
CA GLU A 203 13.07 3.45 14.65
C GLU A 203 14.16 3.31 15.73
N GLU A 204 14.28 4.27 16.66
CA GLU A 204 15.20 4.21 17.79
C GLU A 204 14.99 3.01 18.72
N ARG A 205 13.76 2.49 18.78
CA ARG A 205 13.36 1.36 19.63
C ARG A 205 13.00 0.10 18.86
N LEU A 206 13.19 0.11 17.55
CA LEU A 206 12.71 -0.94 16.65
C LEU A 206 13.22 -2.33 17.07
N GLN A 207 14.52 -2.45 17.41
CA GLN A 207 15.11 -3.73 17.80
C GLN A 207 14.46 -4.32 19.06
N GLU A 208 14.18 -3.48 20.06
CA GLU A 208 13.47 -3.89 21.29
C GLU A 208 12.09 -4.47 20.95
N TYR A 209 11.35 -3.77 20.06
CA TYR A 209 10.01 -4.20 19.67
C TYR A 209 10.02 -5.45 18.80
N LEU A 210 10.97 -5.61 17.89
CA LEU A 210 11.11 -6.83 17.10
C LEU A 210 11.33 -8.06 17.98
N GLU A 211 12.17 -7.96 19.01
CA GLU A 211 12.38 -9.04 20.00
C GLU A 211 11.09 -9.33 20.79
N ARG A 212 10.37 -8.29 21.21
CA ARG A 212 9.09 -8.44 21.93
C ARG A 212 8.04 -9.10 21.06
N PHE A 213 7.90 -8.69 19.78
CA PHE A 213 6.99 -9.31 18.82
C PHE A 213 7.32 -10.78 18.62
N GLY A 214 8.57 -11.11 18.32
CA GLY A 214 9.00 -12.50 18.09
C GLY A 214 8.75 -13.41 19.29
N LYS A 215 9.09 -12.94 20.51
CA LYS A 215 8.89 -13.73 21.75
C LYS A 215 7.40 -13.93 22.10
N LYS A 216 6.55 -12.91 21.84
CA LYS A 216 5.15 -12.91 22.29
C LYS A 216 4.20 -13.56 21.29
N LEU A 217 4.45 -13.41 20.01
CA LEU A 217 3.50 -13.77 18.96
C LEU A 217 3.80 -15.10 18.28
N GLY A 218 5.05 -15.58 18.34
CA GLY A 218 5.46 -16.85 17.70
C GLY A 218 5.37 -16.83 16.16
N MET A 219 5.34 -15.63 15.55
CA MET A 219 5.31 -15.42 14.11
C MET A 219 6.62 -14.79 13.62
N VAL A 220 6.87 -14.84 12.31
CA VAL A 220 8.00 -14.15 11.71
C VAL A 220 7.68 -12.67 11.59
N VAL A 221 8.55 -11.80 12.07
CA VAL A 221 8.36 -10.35 12.05
C VAL A 221 9.50 -9.69 11.28
N TYR A 222 9.15 -8.88 10.28
CA TYR A 222 10.09 -8.09 9.50
C TYR A 222 9.83 -6.58 9.69
N ALA A 223 10.91 -5.82 9.78
CA ALA A 223 10.90 -4.36 9.61
C ALA A 223 11.89 -4.04 8.50
N PRO A 224 11.47 -4.17 7.23
CA PRO A 224 12.37 -4.01 6.10
C PRO A 224 12.78 -2.54 5.93
N ARG A 225 14.02 -2.36 5.47
CA ARG A 225 14.50 -1.08 4.96
C ARG A 225 14.15 -0.93 3.49
N ASP A 226 14.32 0.28 2.98
CA ASP A 226 14.19 0.53 1.56
C ASP A 226 15.06 -0.42 0.74
N LEU A 227 14.47 -1.00 -0.30
CA LEU A 227 15.06 -1.96 -1.25
C LEU A 227 15.26 -3.39 -0.70
N ASP A 228 14.92 -3.67 0.54
CA ASP A 228 14.89 -5.05 1.03
C ASP A 228 13.83 -5.88 0.29
N THR A 229 14.14 -7.14 0.05
CA THR A 229 13.24 -8.12 -0.57
C THR A 229 12.91 -9.21 0.43
N ILE A 230 11.62 -9.54 0.55
CA ILE A 230 11.12 -10.65 1.37
C ILE A 230 10.49 -11.67 0.40
N GLU A 231 11.04 -12.85 0.33
CA GLU A 231 10.47 -13.99 -0.41
C GLU A 231 9.60 -14.83 0.52
N VAL A 232 8.39 -15.20 0.09
CA VAL A 232 7.37 -15.85 0.92
C VAL A 232 6.65 -16.97 0.20
#